data_f00950a456d1476dee30d76491d16932
#
_entry.id   f00950a456d1476dee30d76491d16932
#
_cell.length_a   1.000
_cell.length_b   1.000
_cell.length_c   1.000
_cell.angle_alpha   90.00
_cell.angle_beta   90.00
_cell.angle_gamma   90.00
#
_symmetry.space_group_name_H-M   'P 1'
#
loop_
_entity.id
_entity.type
_entity.pdbx_description
1 polymer ?
#
loop_
_entity_poly.entity_id
_entity_poly.type
_entity_poly.pdbx_seq_one_letter_code
_entity_poly.pdbx_strand_id
1 'polypeptide(L)'
;MATIQSETDCYDIIEVLGKGTFGEVAKGWRRSTGEMVAIKILKNDAYRSRIIKNELKLLRCMRGLDPEEAHVIRFLEFFHDALKFYLVFELLEQNLFEFQKENNFAPLPARHIRTVTLQVLRALARLKELAIIHADLKPENIMLVDQTRCPFRVKVIDFGSASIFSEVRYVKEPYIQSRFYRAPEILLGLPFCEKVDVWSLGCVMAELHLGWPLYPGNNEYDQVRYICETQGLPKPHLLHAARKAHHFFKRNPHPDAANPWQLKSSADYLAETKVRPLERRKYMLKSLDQIETVNGGGAASRLTFPDREALAEHADLKSMVELIKRMLTWESHERISRDKNAGHSNPPRSDKGPAPDKTLRPDPELFDSGSCPGEWLSEPEWTLEGVRGPRAQGLAPRHSHPHGPSRTTSFLQHVGGHH
;
A
#
# COMPACT_ATOMS: atom_id res chain seq x y z
N MET A 1 -22.92 13.05 27.32
CA MET A 1 -21.72 12.47 26.72
C MET A 1 -21.63 11.01 27.15
N ALA A 2 -21.35 10.11 26.23
CA ALA A 2 -21.12 8.71 26.59
C ALA A 2 -19.69 8.58 27.12
N THR A 3 -19.50 7.85 28.23
CA THR A 3 -18.19 7.55 28.79
C THR A 3 -17.89 6.07 28.59
N ILE A 4 -16.68 5.75 28.13
CA ILE A 4 -16.18 4.39 28.01
C ILE A 4 -15.06 4.23 29.03
N GLN A 5 -15.05 3.11 29.75
CA GLN A 5 -14.09 2.83 30.80
C GLN A 5 -13.25 1.61 30.45
N SER A 6 -11.93 1.73 30.51
CA SER A 6 -10.98 0.63 30.53
C SER A 6 -10.60 0.29 31.99
N GLU A 7 -9.71 -0.70 32.16
CA GLU A 7 -9.14 -1.01 33.47
C GLU A 7 -8.20 0.11 33.98
N THR A 8 -7.65 0.90 33.07
CA THR A 8 -6.61 1.89 33.36
C THR A 8 -7.05 3.33 33.23
N ASP A 9 -8.15 3.61 32.47
CA ASP A 9 -8.55 4.97 32.15
C ASP A 9 -10.04 5.12 31.80
N CYS A 10 -10.51 6.37 31.75
CA CYS A 10 -11.86 6.74 31.31
C CYS A 10 -11.77 7.66 30.10
N TYR A 11 -12.65 7.41 29.12
CA TYR A 11 -12.72 8.17 27.86
C TYR A 11 -14.10 8.78 27.70
N ASP A 12 -14.18 10.08 27.60
CA ASP A 12 -15.42 10.78 27.27
C ASP A 12 -15.53 10.93 25.76
N ILE A 13 -16.55 10.34 25.17
CA ILE A 13 -16.80 10.42 23.72
C ILE A 13 -17.33 11.81 23.39
N ILE A 14 -16.63 12.51 22.49
CA ILE A 14 -16.98 13.86 22.06
C ILE A 14 -17.83 13.81 20.79
N GLU A 15 -17.35 13.11 19.77
CA GLU A 15 -18.01 13.00 18.47
C GLU A 15 -17.59 11.74 17.73
N VAL A 16 -18.41 11.31 16.77
CA VAL A 16 -18.06 10.22 15.86
C VAL A 16 -17.39 10.81 14.63
N LEU A 17 -16.13 10.41 14.37
CA LEU A 17 -15.33 10.86 13.23
C LEU A 17 -15.69 10.12 11.94
N GLY A 18 -16.09 8.84 12.05
CA GLY A 18 -16.43 8.03 10.90
C GLY A 18 -17.17 6.76 11.27
N LYS A 19 -18.02 6.27 10.37
CA LYS A 19 -18.74 4.99 10.48
C LYS A 19 -18.46 4.14 9.26
N GLY A 20 -18.13 2.88 9.48
CA GLY A 20 -17.91 1.89 8.44
C GLY A 20 -18.68 0.59 8.71
N THR A 21 -18.59 -0.35 7.80
CA THR A 21 -19.27 -1.66 7.95
C THR A 21 -18.77 -2.47 9.13
N PHE A 22 -17.57 -2.21 9.62
CA PHE A 22 -16.95 -2.94 10.73
C PHE A 22 -17.15 -2.29 12.09
N GLY A 23 -17.45 -1.00 12.13
CA GLY A 23 -17.56 -0.24 13.37
C GLY A 23 -17.50 1.26 13.12
N GLU A 24 -17.12 1.98 14.15
CA GLU A 24 -17.01 3.44 14.11
C GLU A 24 -15.68 3.90 14.71
N VAL A 25 -15.24 5.09 14.34
CA VAL A 25 -14.12 5.79 14.98
C VAL A 25 -14.67 7.01 15.66
N ALA A 26 -14.40 7.15 16.95
CA ALA A 26 -14.85 8.27 17.77
C ALA A 26 -13.65 9.08 18.27
N LYS A 27 -13.85 10.39 18.37
CA LYS A 27 -12.95 11.29 19.09
C LYS A 27 -13.31 11.26 20.57
N GLY A 28 -12.34 11.06 21.41
CA GLY A 28 -12.50 10.96 22.84
C GLY A 28 -11.51 11.85 23.60
N TRP A 29 -11.91 12.17 24.83
CA TRP A 29 -11.05 12.84 25.81
C TRP A 29 -10.58 11.80 26.82
N ARG A 30 -9.28 11.59 26.91
CA ARG A 30 -8.66 10.71 27.91
C ARG A 30 -8.52 11.44 29.24
N ARG A 31 -9.25 11.03 30.28
CA ARG A 31 -9.32 11.79 31.53
C ARG A 31 -8.01 11.85 32.30
N SER A 32 -7.21 10.79 32.30
CA SER A 32 -5.97 10.72 33.07
C SER A 32 -4.88 11.69 32.60
N THR A 33 -4.79 11.89 31.28
CA THR A 33 -3.72 12.69 30.65
C THR A 33 -4.23 14.01 30.08
N GLY A 34 -5.54 14.17 29.89
CA GLY A 34 -6.12 15.30 29.16
C GLY A 34 -5.87 15.28 27.66
N GLU A 35 -5.44 14.16 27.10
CA GLU A 35 -5.19 14.01 25.68
C GLU A 35 -6.47 13.74 24.89
N MET A 36 -6.54 14.32 23.69
CA MET A 36 -7.52 13.93 22.69
C MET A 36 -7.04 12.66 21.98
N VAL A 37 -7.94 11.69 21.83
CA VAL A 37 -7.64 10.39 21.25
C VAL A 37 -8.64 10.01 20.17
N ALA A 38 -8.24 9.10 19.28
CA ALA A 38 -9.11 8.42 18.34
C ALA A 38 -9.38 6.99 18.86
N ILE A 39 -10.64 6.61 18.97
CA ILE A 39 -11.07 5.31 19.48
C ILE A 39 -11.76 4.55 18.35
N LYS A 40 -11.13 3.47 17.87
CA LYS A 40 -11.73 2.53 16.90
C LYS A 40 -12.61 1.56 17.69
N ILE A 41 -13.91 1.61 17.45
CA ILE A 41 -14.94 0.85 18.16
C ILE A 41 -15.51 -0.19 17.21
N LEU A 42 -15.35 -1.46 17.53
CA LEU A 42 -15.72 -2.59 16.69
C LEU A 42 -16.65 -3.53 17.44
N LYS A 43 -17.56 -4.21 16.74
CA LYS A 43 -18.43 -5.22 17.37
C LYS A 43 -17.60 -6.41 17.83
N ASN A 44 -17.91 -6.91 19.03
CA ASN A 44 -17.30 -8.12 19.59
C ASN A 44 -18.05 -9.36 19.07
N ASP A 45 -17.63 -9.85 17.91
CA ASP A 45 -18.10 -11.11 17.33
C ASP A 45 -16.90 -12.02 16.93
N ALA A 46 -17.19 -13.29 16.69
CA ALA A 46 -16.15 -14.29 16.41
C ALA A 46 -15.31 -13.96 15.16
N TYR A 47 -15.92 -13.39 14.13
CA TYR A 47 -15.21 -13.00 12.90
C TYR A 47 -14.25 -11.83 13.16
N ARG A 48 -14.75 -10.77 13.81
CA ARG A 48 -13.93 -9.59 14.12
C ARG A 48 -12.86 -9.87 15.16
N SER A 49 -13.14 -10.76 16.12
CA SER A 49 -12.16 -11.21 17.11
C SER A 49 -10.87 -11.72 16.46
N ARG A 50 -10.98 -12.49 15.36
CA ARG A 50 -9.82 -13.00 14.63
C ARG A 50 -9.01 -11.87 13.97
N ILE A 51 -9.70 -10.91 13.33
CA ILE A 51 -9.07 -9.76 12.68
C ILE A 51 -8.36 -8.88 13.70
N ILE A 52 -9.03 -8.58 14.82
CA ILE A 52 -8.48 -7.75 15.88
C ILE A 52 -7.27 -8.40 16.55
N LYS A 53 -7.29 -9.72 16.76
CA LYS A 53 -6.13 -10.45 17.30
C LYS A 53 -4.90 -10.28 16.40
N ASN A 54 -5.08 -10.33 15.09
CA ASN A 54 -3.98 -10.07 14.15
C ASN A 54 -3.50 -8.62 14.22
N GLU A 55 -4.41 -7.64 14.19
CA GLU A 55 -4.07 -6.23 14.30
C GLU A 55 -3.32 -5.93 15.61
N LEU A 56 -3.80 -6.44 16.74
CA LEU A 56 -3.14 -6.29 18.05
C LEU A 56 -1.74 -6.92 18.09
N LYS A 57 -1.56 -8.08 17.45
CA LYS A 57 -0.26 -8.72 17.32
C LYS A 57 0.73 -7.80 16.60
N LEU A 58 0.32 -7.20 15.49
CA LEU A 58 1.14 -6.27 14.72
C LEU A 58 1.44 -4.98 15.49
N LEU A 59 0.43 -4.40 16.15
CA LEU A 59 0.61 -3.22 17.01
C LEU A 59 1.59 -3.50 18.16
N ARG A 60 1.59 -4.71 18.71
CA ARG A 60 2.58 -5.14 19.72
C ARG A 60 3.98 -5.26 19.13
N CYS A 61 4.13 -5.82 17.92
CA CYS A 61 5.43 -5.88 17.24
C CYS A 61 6.01 -4.49 16.99
N MET A 62 5.16 -3.50 16.71
CA MET A 62 5.56 -2.11 16.47
C MET A 62 5.82 -1.29 17.75
N ARG A 63 5.56 -1.84 18.94
CA ARG A 63 5.68 -1.12 20.22
C ARG A 63 7.09 -0.58 20.49
N GLY A 64 8.13 -1.19 19.90
CA GLY A 64 9.52 -0.75 19.99
C GLY A 64 9.90 0.38 19.01
N LEU A 65 9.03 0.75 18.09
CA LEU A 65 9.27 1.87 17.18
C LEU A 65 8.90 3.19 17.87
N ASP A 66 9.72 4.21 17.64
CA ASP A 66 9.32 5.59 17.89
C ASP A 66 8.29 6.00 16.82
N PRO A 67 7.02 6.28 17.16
CA PRO A 67 5.99 6.61 16.20
C PRO A 67 6.28 7.90 15.42
N GLU A 68 7.02 8.84 16.01
CA GLU A 68 7.37 10.11 15.39
C GLU A 68 8.45 9.92 14.32
N GLU A 69 9.47 9.13 14.60
CA GLU A 69 10.53 8.84 13.64
C GLU A 69 10.11 7.82 12.58
N ALA A 70 9.29 6.85 12.97
CA ALA A 70 8.82 5.79 12.09
C ALA A 70 7.65 6.24 11.19
N HIS A 71 7.03 7.37 11.45
CA HIS A 71 5.83 7.84 10.74
C HIS A 71 4.69 6.82 10.70
N VAL A 72 4.45 6.16 11.83
CA VAL A 72 3.33 5.25 12.05
C VAL A 72 2.48 5.76 13.22
N ILE A 73 1.20 5.42 13.21
CA ILE A 73 0.29 5.84 14.27
C ILE A 73 0.71 5.30 15.64
N ARG A 74 0.62 6.13 16.67
CA ARG A 74 0.85 5.74 18.06
C ARG A 74 -0.37 5.02 18.61
N PHE A 75 -0.19 3.75 18.96
CA PHE A 75 -1.18 2.94 19.65
C PHE A 75 -1.05 3.12 21.15
N LEU A 76 -2.17 3.37 21.85
CA LEU A 76 -2.20 3.65 23.27
C LEU A 76 -2.63 2.44 24.08
N GLU A 77 -3.87 1.96 23.87
CA GLU A 77 -4.36 0.78 24.57
C GLU A 77 -5.48 0.04 23.81
N PHE A 78 -5.74 -1.18 24.25
CA PHE A 78 -6.84 -2.01 23.82
C PHE A 78 -7.60 -2.54 25.01
N PHE A 79 -8.91 -2.48 24.95
CA PHE A 79 -9.81 -3.12 25.90
C PHE A 79 -11.11 -3.55 25.22
N HIS A 80 -11.96 -4.28 25.93
CA HIS A 80 -13.24 -4.74 25.40
C HIS A 80 -14.27 -4.91 26.50
N ASP A 81 -15.52 -4.89 26.10
CA ASP A 81 -16.67 -5.36 26.88
C ASP A 81 -17.35 -6.55 26.17
N ALA A 82 -18.53 -6.94 26.63
CA ALA A 82 -19.29 -8.05 26.06
C ALA A 82 -19.74 -7.79 24.62
N LEU A 83 -19.87 -6.53 24.20
CA LEU A 83 -20.45 -6.12 22.93
C LEU A 83 -19.45 -5.52 21.94
N LYS A 84 -18.37 -4.92 22.44
CA LYS A 84 -17.46 -4.10 21.65
C LYS A 84 -15.98 -4.32 21.99
N PHE A 85 -15.14 -4.10 20.99
CA PHE A 85 -13.70 -3.92 21.12
C PHE A 85 -13.36 -2.44 20.94
N TYR A 86 -12.36 -1.99 21.69
CA TYR A 86 -11.89 -0.60 21.68
C TYR A 86 -10.37 -0.58 21.48
N LEU A 87 -9.93 0.05 20.39
CA LEU A 87 -8.51 0.33 20.15
C LEU A 87 -8.32 1.84 20.21
N VAL A 88 -7.45 2.29 21.11
CA VAL A 88 -7.20 3.70 21.36
C VAL A 88 -5.88 4.12 20.73
N PHE A 89 -5.93 5.18 19.94
CA PHE A 89 -4.79 5.75 19.23
C PHE A 89 -4.67 7.25 19.52
N GLU A 90 -3.52 7.83 19.21
CA GLU A 90 -3.40 9.27 19.11
C GLU A 90 -4.41 9.83 18.11
N LEU A 91 -4.88 11.05 18.35
CA LEU A 91 -5.74 11.75 17.39
C LEU A 91 -4.87 12.45 16.37
N LEU A 92 -5.12 12.16 15.09
CA LEU A 92 -4.53 12.85 13.94
C LEU A 92 -5.59 13.73 13.28
N GLU A 93 -5.17 14.65 12.39
CA GLU A 93 -6.06 15.67 11.84
C GLU A 93 -7.03 15.07 10.81
N GLN A 94 -6.53 14.69 9.63
CA GLN A 94 -7.33 14.11 8.55
C GLN A 94 -6.46 13.28 7.60
N ASN A 95 -7.07 12.37 6.86
CA ASN A 95 -6.35 11.58 5.86
C ASN A 95 -6.15 12.37 4.55
N LEU A 96 -5.23 11.89 3.70
CA LEU A 96 -4.92 12.58 2.44
C LEU A 96 -6.09 12.59 1.45
N PHE A 97 -7.00 11.62 1.50
CA PHE A 97 -8.18 11.62 0.64
C PHE A 97 -9.14 12.74 1.02
N GLU A 98 -9.48 12.89 2.30
CA GLU A 98 -10.34 13.98 2.77
C GLU A 98 -9.67 15.34 2.53
N PHE A 99 -8.37 15.45 2.76
CA PHE A 99 -7.61 16.65 2.44
C PHE A 99 -7.71 17.03 0.95
N GLN A 100 -7.52 16.07 0.03
CA GLN A 100 -7.68 16.33 -1.41
C GLN A 100 -9.13 16.72 -1.76
N LYS A 101 -10.10 16.05 -1.17
CA LYS A 101 -11.53 16.34 -1.38
C LYS A 101 -11.89 17.76 -0.95
N GLU A 102 -11.44 18.21 0.22
CA GLU A 102 -11.62 19.59 0.69
C GLU A 102 -10.96 20.63 -0.22
N ASN A 103 -9.86 20.24 -0.87
CA ASN A 103 -9.16 21.04 -1.87
C ASN A 103 -9.66 20.79 -3.30
N ASN A 104 -10.88 20.23 -3.47
CA ASN A 104 -11.51 19.92 -4.76
C ASN A 104 -10.64 19.05 -5.67
N PHE A 105 -9.87 18.14 -5.10
CA PHE A 105 -8.92 17.28 -5.81
C PHE A 105 -7.93 18.05 -6.69
N ALA A 106 -7.60 19.27 -6.31
CA ALA A 106 -6.57 20.06 -6.98
C ALA A 106 -5.21 19.34 -6.90
N PRO A 107 -4.43 19.36 -7.98
CA PRO A 107 -3.09 18.78 -8.00
C PRO A 107 -2.22 19.34 -6.88
N LEU A 108 -1.59 18.45 -6.11
CA LEU A 108 -0.59 18.86 -5.14
C LEU A 108 0.75 19.18 -5.84
N PRO A 109 1.44 20.26 -5.44
CA PRO A 109 2.81 20.53 -5.88
C PRO A 109 3.78 19.38 -5.59
N ALA A 110 4.71 19.13 -6.53
CA ALA A 110 5.68 18.03 -6.42
C ALA A 110 6.49 18.06 -5.12
N ARG A 111 6.83 19.25 -4.61
CA ARG A 111 7.54 19.44 -3.33
C ARG A 111 6.77 18.84 -2.13
N HIS A 112 5.44 18.98 -2.09
CA HIS A 112 4.62 18.43 -1.01
C HIS A 112 4.46 16.91 -1.14
N ILE A 113 4.27 16.41 -2.37
CA ILE A 113 4.24 14.97 -2.63
C ILE A 113 5.56 14.33 -2.22
N ARG A 114 6.70 14.96 -2.52
CA ARG A 114 8.02 14.49 -2.09
C ARG A 114 8.12 14.40 -0.56
N THR A 115 7.64 15.43 0.15
CA THR A 115 7.64 15.45 1.62
C THR A 115 6.84 14.28 2.20
N VAL A 116 5.63 14.05 1.69
CA VAL A 116 4.78 12.90 2.09
C VAL A 116 5.47 11.59 1.75
N THR A 117 5.95 11.43 0.53
CA THR A 117 6.57 10.19 0.02
C THR A 117 7.76 9.76 0.86
N LEU A 118 8.66 10.68 1.21
CA LEU A 118 9.84 10.37 2.04
C LEU A 118 9.45 9.84 3.42
N GLN A 119 8.40 10.38 4.02
CA GLN A 119 7.91 9.93 5.33
C GLN A 119 7.27 8.54 5.24
N VAL A 120 6.45 8.29 4.21
CA VAL A 120 5.85 6.96 4.01
C VAL A 120 6.92 5.93 3.68
N LEU A 121 7.94 6.25 2.88
CA LEU A 121 9.08 5.35 2.64
C LEU A 121 9.85 5.02 3.94
N ARG A 122 9.98 5.98 4.87
CA ARG A 122 10.53 5.69 6.20
C ARG A 122 9.66 4.72 6.97
N ALA A 123 8.34 4.92 6.96
CA ALA A 123 7.41 3.99 7.60
C ALA A 123 7.54 2.57 7.02
N LEU A 124 7.53 2.43 5.68
CA LEU A 124 7.69 1.14 5.01
C LEU A 124 9.03 0.49 5.31
N ALA A 125 10.12 1.25 5.42
CA ALA A 125 11.42 0.73 5.81
C ALA A 125 11.42 0.16 7.23
N ARG A 126 10.77 0.85 8.18
CA ARG A 126 10.62 0.36 9.57
C ARG A 126 9.73 -0.88 9.66
N LEU A 127 8.65 -0.91 8.88
CA LEU A 127 7.78 -2.10 8.79
C LEU A 127 8.52 -3.30 8.20
N LYS A 128 9.36 -3.09 7.18
CA LYS A 128 10.21 -4.13 6.59
C LYS A 128 11.17 -4.73 7.62
N GLU A 129 11.81 -3.93 8.47
CA GLU A 129 12.67 -4.39 9.56
C GLU A 129 11.93 -5.34 10.53
N LEU A 130 10.61 -5.18 10.67
CA LEU A 130 9.73 -6.05 11.46
C LEU A 130 9.07 -7.16 10.62
N ALA A 131 9.47 -7.32 9.36
CA ALA A 131 8.84 -8.22 8.38
C ALA A 131 7.32 -8.01 8.23
N ILE A 132 6.82 -6.78 8.39
CA ILE A 132 5.42 -6.41 8.27
C ILE A 132 5.15 -5.85 6.87
N ILE A 133 4.13 -6.39 6.21
CA ILE A 133 3.53 -5.85 4.99
C ILE A 133 2.24 -5.14 5.40
N HIS A 134 2.09 -3.87 5.01
CA HIS A 134 0.90 -3.08 5.34
C HIS A 134 -0.33 -3.58 4.58
N ALA A 135 -0.16 -3.86 3.29
CA ALA A 135 -1.12 -4.49 2.38
C ALA A 135 -2.43 -3.70 2.12
N ASP A 136 -2.56 -2.47 2.57
CA ASP A 136 -3.69 -1.58 2.22
C ASP A 136 -3.28 -0.10 2.21
N LEU A 137 -2.09 0.20 1.68
CA LEU A 137 -1.62 1.58 1.57
C LEU A 137 -2.42 2.32 0.48
N LYS A 138 -3.02 3.44 0.86
CA LYS A 138 -3.87 4.30 0.03
C LYS A 138 -4.01 5.67 0.69
N PRO A 139 -4.52 6.72 0.00
CA PRO A 139 -4.67 8.06 0.58
C PRO A 139 -5.45 8.10 1.89
N GLU A 140 -6.47 7.24 2.05
CA GLU A 140 -7.29 7.14 3.28
C GLU A 140 -6.49 6.62 4.48
N ASN A 141 -5.40 5.87 4.26
CA ASN A 141 -4.56 5.29 5.30
C ASN A 141 -3.25 6.05 5.53
N ILE A 142 -3.13 7.26 5.01
CA ILE A 142 -2.04 8.21 5.28
C ILE A 142 -2.67 9.47 5.86
N MET A 143 -2.40 9.75 7.13
CA MET A 143 -3.01 10.88 7.84
C MET A 143 -2.02 12.01 8.07
N LEU A 144 -2.50 13.23 7.87
CA LEU A 144 -1.84 14.47 8.31
C LEU A 144 -1.88 14.52 9.83
N VAL A 145 -0.77 14.91 10.45
CA VAL A 145 -0.65 15.02 11.91
C VAL A 145 -1.28 16.31 12.41
N ASP A 146 -0.81 17.43 11.88
CA ASP A 146 -1.28 18.78 12.20
C ASP A 146 -0.81 19.72 11.07
N GLN A 147 -1.69 20.03 10.14
CA GLN A 147 -1.34 20.81 8.94
C GLN A 147 -0.99 22.26 9.26
N THR A 148 -1.48 22.78 10.37
CA THR A 148 -1.20 24.14 10.81
C THR A 148 0.20 24.26 11.40
N ARG A 149 0.61 23.34 12.27
CA ARG A 149 1.89 23.38 12.99
C ARG A 149 3.02 22.70 12.23
N CYS A 150 2.71 21.60 11.56
CA CYS A 150 3.68 20.76 10.86
C CYS A 150 3.14 20.38 9.47
N PRO A 151 3.15 21.31 8.50
CA PRO A 151 2.59 21.09 7.17
C PRO A 151 3.15 19.82 6.51
N PHE A 152 2.25 18.97 6.01
CA PHE A 152 2.55 17.70 5.35
C PHE A 152 3.37 16.70 6.18
N ARG A 153 3.33 16.83 7.52
CA ARG A 153 3.74 15.73 8.38
C ARG A 153 2.67 14.67 8.38
N VAL A 154 3.05 13.42 8.06
CA VAL A 154 2.11 12.31 7.91
C VAL A 154 2.51 11.10 8.72
N LYS A 155 1.52 10.27 9.03
CA LYS A 155 1.68 8.94 9.61
C LYS A 155 0.83 7.92 8.86
N VAL A 156 1.35 6.71 8.72
CA VAL A 156 0.62 5.55 8.19
C VAL A 156 -0.27 4.98 9.29
N ILE A 157 -1.51 4.69 8.95
CA ILE A 157 -2.53 4.18 9.87
C ILE A 157 -3.15 2.88 9.36
N ASP A 158 -3.96 2.23 10.20
CA ASP A 158 -4.79 1.07 9.92
C ASP A 158 -4.02 -0.20 9.50
N PHE A 159 -3.64 -0.97 10.51
CA PHE A 159 -2.93 -2.24 10.34
C PHE A 159 -3.88 -3.46 10.33
N GLY A 160 -5.19 -3.24 10.16
CA GLY A 160 -6.20 -4.30 10.13
C GLY A 160 -6.04 -5.29 8.98
N SER A 161 -5.43 -4.87 7.87
CA SER A 161 -5.11 -5.71 6.69
C SER A 161 -3.64 -6.13 6.64
N ALA A 162 -2.80 -5.65 7.56
CA ALA A 162 -1.38 -5.93 7.57
C ALA A 162 -1.08 -7.37 8.01
N SER A 163 0.09 -7.87 7.62
CA SER A 163 0.50 -9.25 7.92
C SER A 163 2.01 -9.34 8.14
N ILE A 164 2.44 -10.31 8.92
CA ILE A 164 3.85 -10.69 9.00
C ILE A 164 4.17 -11.54 7.78
N PHE A 165 5.21 -11.17 7.03
CA PHE A 165 5.56 -11.81 5.76
C PHE A 165 5.71 -13.33 5.87
N SER A 166 6.38 -13.82 6.89
CA SER A 166 6.58 -15.27 7.10
C SER A 166 5.26 -16.05 7.25
N GLU A 167 4.17 -15.41 7.65
CA GLU A 167 2.87 -16.04 7.83
C GLU A 167 2.05 -16.10 6.53
N VAL A 168 2.33 -15.21 5.59
CA VAL A 168 1.53 -15.05 4.36
C VAL A 168 2.27 -15.45 3.09
N ARG A 169 3.59 -15.66 3.12
CA ARG A 169 4.41 -15.98 1.94
C ARG A 169 3.97 -17.24 1.19
N TYR A 170 3.25 -18.16 1.82
CA TYR A 170 2.76 -19.38 1.22
C TYR A 170 1.29 -19.32 0.78
N VAL A 171 0.62 -18.19 0.98
CA VAL A 171 -0.75 -18.00 0.50
C VAL A 171 -0.73 -17.96 -1.04
N LYS A 172 -1.40 -18.91 -1.67
CA LYS A 172 -1.33 -19.10 -3.13
C LYS A 172 -2.03 -18.02 -3.93
N GLU A 173 -3.13 -17.50 -3.42
CA GLU A 173 -3.94 -16.46 -4.08
C GLU A 173 -4.40 -15.43 -3.05
N PRO A 174 -3.51 -14.56 -2.58
CA PRO A 174 -3.89 -13.54 -1.62
C PRO A 174 -4.82 -12.51 -2.27
N TYR A 175 -5.91 -12.19 -1.59
CA TYR A 175 -6.78 -11.06 -1.97
C TYR A 175 -6.50 -9.91 -1.01
N ILE A 176 -5.42 -9.21 -1.26
CA ILE A 176 -4.94 -8.08 -0.45
C ILE A 176 -4.84 -6.82 -1.31
N GLN A 177 -4.69 -5.68 -0.68
CA GLN A 177 -4.65 -4.34 -1.23
C GLN A 177 -6.00 -3.87 -1.82
N SER A 178 -6.29 -2.61 -1.66
CA SER A 178 -7.39 -1.95 -2.37
C SER A 178 -7.07 -1.91 -3.87
N ARG A 179 -8.05 -2.21 -4.71
CA ARG A 179 -7.84 -2.53 -6.15
C ARG A 179 -7.02 -1.50 -6.91
N PHE A 180 -7.29 -0.22 -6.74
CA PHE A 180 -6.59 0.84 -7.47
C PHE A 180 -5.09 0.89 -7.15
N TYR A 181 -4.68 0.37 -5.99
CA TYR A 181 -3.31 0.34 -5.46
C TYR A 181 -2.71 -1.05 -5.43
N ARG A 182 -3.41 -2.05 -6.02
CA ARG A 182 -3.01 -3.45 -6.01
C ARG A 182 -1.86 -3.72 -6.96
N ALA A 183 -0.80 -4.31 -6.42
CA ALA A 183 0.41 -4.63 -7.15
C ALA A 183 0.20 -5.73 -8.21
N PRO A 184 0.97 -5.71 -9.31
CA PRO A 184 0.85 -6.69 -10.38
C PRO A 184 1.01 -8.13 -9.92
N GLU A 185 1.93 -8.41 -8.98
CA GLU A 185 2.15 -9.74 -8.44
C GLU A 185 0.91 -10.29 -7.73
N ILE A 186 0.11 -9.44 -7.10
CA ILE A 186 -1.17 -9.84 -6.50
C ILE A 186 -2.22 -10.09 -7.58
N LEU A 187 -2.32 -9.19 -8.57
CA LEU A 187 -3.25 -9.33 -9.70
C LEU A 187 -2.97 -10.61 -10.51
N LEU A 188 -1.71 -10.92 -10.74
CA LEU A 188 -1.28 -12.03 -11.60
C LEU A 188 -1.09 -13.36 -10.85
N GLY A 189 -1.17 -13.36 -9.52
CA GLY A 189 -0.95 -14.56 -8.71
C GLY A 189 0.51 -15.01 -8.73
N LEU A 190 1.44 -14.06 -8.66
CA LEU A 190 2.88 -14.29 -8.50
C LEU A 190 3.27 -14.29 -7.02
N PRO A 191 4.43 -14.82 -6.65
CA PRO A 191 5.00 -14.62 -5.32
C PRO A 191 5.14 -13.12 -5.02
N PHE A 192 4.90 -12.73 -3.78
CA PHE A 192 4.93 -11.33 -3.38
C PHE A 192 5.76 -11.11 -2.11
N CYS A 193 6.18 -9.88 -1.89
CA CYS A 193 6.92 -9.44 -0.71
C CYS A 193 6.48 -8.02 -0.32
N GLU A 194 7.19 -7.37 0.60
CA GLU A 194 6.92 -6.01 1.05
C GLU A 194 6.88 -4.95 -0.07
N LYS A 195 7.43 -5.26 -1.24
CA LYS A 195 7.41 -4.37 -2.42
C LYS A 195 6.02 -4.09 -2.98
N VAL A 196 5.00 -4.84 -2.55
CA VAL A 196 3.60 -4.52 -2.88
C VAL A 196 3.19 -3.15 -2.34
N ASP A 197 3.69 -2.76 -1.16
CA ASP A 197 3.43 -1.45 -0.56
C ASP A 197 4.14 -0.31 -1.31
N VAL A 198 5.30 -0.59 -1.90
CA VAL A 198 6.02 0.37 -2.76
C VAL A 198 5.24 0.67 -4.04
N TRP A 199 4.62 -0.34 -4.65
CA TRP A 199 3.70 -0.14 -5.77
C TRP A 199 2.51 0.74 -5.38
N SER A 200 1.86 0.43 -4.26
CA SER A 200 0.75 1.24 -3.74
C SER A 200 1.15 2.69 -3.55
N LEU A 201 2.33 2.94 -2.97
CA LEU A 201 2.84 4.31 -2.77
C LEU A 201 3.07 5.03 -4.10
N GLY A 202 3.58 4.35 -5.12
CA GLY A 202 3.72 4.92 -6.47
C GLY A 202 2.38 5.37 -7.06
N CYS A 203 1.33 4.56 -6.88
CA CYS A 203 -0.05 4.92 -7.26
C CYS A 203 -0.56 6.13 -6.48
N VAL A 204 -0.31 6.20 -5.17
CA VAL A 204 -0.70 7.33 -4.32
C VAL A 204 0.00 8.61 -4.77
N MET A 205 1.30 8.59 -5.04
CA MET A 205 2.05 9.76 -5.53
C MET A 205 1.45 10.30 -6.83
N ALA A 206 1.18 9.42 -7.80
CA ALA A 206 0.55 9.80 -9.05
C ALA A 206 -0.83 10.42 -8.82
N GLU A 207 -1.65 9.83 -7.96
CA GLU A 207 -2.98 10.31 -7.62
C GLU A 207 -2.97 11.69 -6.96
N LEU A 208 -2.05 11.94 -6.04
CA LEU A 208 -1.90 13.25 -5.38
C LEU A 208 -1.59 14.37 -6.39
N HIS A 209 -0.84 14.06 -7.44
CA HIS A 209 -0.53 15.00 -8.52
C HIS A 209 -1.67 15.13 -9.55
N LEU A 210 -2.31 14.02 -9.90
CA LEU A 210 -3.38 13.99 -10.91
C LEU A 210 -4.72 14.48 -10.36
N GLY A 211 -4.93 14.40 -9.05
CA GLY A 211 -6.23 14.61 -8.41
C GLY A 211 -7.25 13.52 -8.76
N TRP A 212 -6.79 12.38 -9.27
CA TRP A 212 -7.59 11.22 -9.66
C TRP A 212 -6.75 9.94 -9.61
N PRO A 213 -7.31 8.78 -9.22
CA PRO A 213 -6.57 7.54 -9.21
C PRO A 213 -5.92 7.23 -10.56
N LEU A 214 -4.66 6.80 -10.54
CA LEU A 214 -3.91 6.47 -11.77
C LEU A 214 -4.54 5.29 -12.50
N TYR A 215 -4.93 4.23 -11.78
CA TYR A 215 -5.50 3.00 -12.29
C TYR A 215 -6.82 2.66 -11.60
N PRO A 216 -7.94 3.34 -11.93
CA PRO A 216 -9.22 3.14 -11.26
C PRO A 216 -10.00 1.95 -11.84
N GLY A 217 -9.44 0.76 -11.82
CA GLY A 217 -10.03 -0.45 -12.40
C GLY A 217 -11.35 -0.83 -11.75
N ASN A 218 -12.39 -1.08 -12.55
CA ASN A 218 -13.70 -1.49 -12.06
C ASN A 218 -13.70 -2.96 -11.55
N ASN A 219 -12.81 -3.76 -12.12
CA ASN A 219 -12.49 -5.14 -11.72
C ASN A 219 -11.01 -5.42 -11.95
N GLU A 220 -10.53 -6.64 -11.69
CA GLU A 220 -9.12 -6.98 -11.88
C GLU A 220 -8.69 -6.92 -13.35
N TYR A 221 -9.56 -7.26 -14.29
CA TYR A 221 -9.24 -7.15 -15.72
C TYR A 221 -9.02 -5.69 -16.13
N ASP A 222 -9.92 -4.78 -15.75
CA ASP A 222 -9.74 -3.34 -16.03
C ASP A 222 -8.46 -2.82 -15.37
N GLN A 223 -8.14 -3.30 -14.15
CA GLN A 223 -6.92 -2.93 -13.45
C GLN A 223 -5.67 -3.32 -14.24
N VAL A 224 -5.58 -4.58 -14.67
CA VAL A 224 -4.46 -5.08 -15.49
C VAL A 224 -4.41 -4.36 -16.84
N ARG A 225 -5.55 -4.16 -17.47
CA ARG A 225 -5.66 -3.46 -18.77
C ARG A 225 -5.11 -2.04 -18.68
N TYR A 226 -5.48 -1.28 -17.65
CA TYR A 226 -4.98 0.09 -17.47
C TYR A 226 -3.47 0.13 -17.28
N ILE A 227 -2.92 -0.79 -16.49
CA ILE A 227 -1.46 -0.90 -16.32
C ILE A 227 -0.79 -1.22 -17.66
N CYS A 228 -1.30 -2.21 -18.41
CA CYS A 228 -0.74 -2.60 -19.71
C CYS A 228 -0.82 -1.47 -20.75
N GLU A 229 -1.93 -0.73 -20.79
CA GLU A 229 -2.11 0.36 -21.76
C GLU A 229 -1.19 1.56 -21.48
N THR A 230 -0.76 1.73 -20.22
CA THR A 230 0.17 2.80 -19.82
C THR A 230 1.64 2.35 -19.86
N GLN A 231 1.94 1.13 -19.38
CA GLN A 231 3.31 0.67 -19.14
C GLN A 231 3.76 -0.45 -20.09
N GLY A 232 2.91 -0.85 -21.05
CA GLY A 232 3.16 -2.02 -21.89
C GLY A 232 2.89 -3.34 -21.18
N LEU A 233 3.06 -4.43 -21.90
CA LEU A 233 2.86 -5.79 -21.38
C LEU A 233 3.98 -6.19 -20.41
N PRO A 234 3.68 -7.01 -19.39
CA PRO A 234 4.72 -7.64 -18.58
C PRO A 234 5.61 -8.54 -19.44
N LYS A 235 6.86 -8.72 -19.01
CA LYS A 235 7.79 -9.61 -19.70
C LYS A 235 7.26 -11.05 -19.75
N PRO A 236 7.56 -11.83 -20.82
CA PRO A 236 7.02 -13.18 -21.00
C PRO A 236 7.22 -14.12 -19.82
N HIS A 237 8.38 -14.07 -19.17
CA HIS A 237 8.68 -14.93 -18.02
C HIS A 237 7.75 -14.69 -16.83
N LEU A 238 7.32 -13.44 -16.58
CA LEU A 238 6.35 -13.13 -15.55
C LEU A 238 4.99 -13.79 -15.85
N LEU A 239 4.52 -13.68 -17.09
CA LEU A 239 3.25 -14.27 -17.51
C LEU A 239 3.29 -15.80 -17.51
N HIS A 240 4.44 -16.41 -17.82
CA HIS A 240 4.62 -17.86 -17.71
C HIS A 240 4.54 -18.34 -16.26
N ALA A 241 5.07 -17.58 -15.32
CA ALA A 241 5.04 -17.90 -13.88
C ALA A 241 3.69 -17.55 -13.22
N ALA A 242 2.91 -16.68 -13.83
CA ALA A 242 1.69 -16.12 -13.26
C ALA A 242 0.52 -17.12 -13.27
N ARG A 243 0.02 -17.47 -12.08
CA ARG A 243 -1.11 -18.43 -11.93
C ARG A 243 -2.41 -17.90 -12.53
N LYS A 244 -2.62 -16.59 -12.50
CA LYS A 244 -3.83 -15.91 -12.99
C LYS A 244 -3.64 -15.30 -14.38
N ALA A 245 -2.55 -15.59 -15.11
CA ALA A 245 -2.28 -14.99 -16.43
C ALA A 245 -3.45 -15.20 -17.40
N HIS A 246 -4.03 -16.39 -17.43
CA HIS A 246 -5.12 -16.76 -18.33
C HIS A 246 -6.44 -16.01 -18.07
N HIS A 247 -6.60 -15.35 -16.93
CA HIS A 247 -7.75 -14.48 -16.68
C HIS A 247 -7.70 -13.20 -17.52
N PHE A 248 -6.50 -12.72 -17.85
CA PHE A 248 -6.26 -11.41 -18.47
C PHE A 248 -5.63 -11.52 -19.85
N PHE A 249 -4.84 -12.56 -20.08
CA PHE A 249 -4.03 -12.73 -21.28
C PHE A 249 -4.40 -14.00 -22.03
N LYS A 250 -4.17 -13.99 -23.34
CA LYS A 250 -4.26 -15.16 -24.21
C LYS A 250 -2.96 -15.33 -24.99
N ARG A 251 -2.75 -16.49 -25.58
CA ARG A 251 -1.60 -16.73 -26.45
C ARG A 251 -1.71 -15.88 -27.70
N ASN A 252 -0.58 -15.28 -28.11
CA ASN A 252 -0.53 -14.57 -29.36
C ASN A 252 -0.62 -15.58 -30.51
N PRO A 253 -1.54 -15.40 -31.49
CA PRO A 253 -1.64 -16.28 -32.61
C PRO A 253 -0.46 -16.20 -33.60
N HIS A 254 0.34 -15.15 -33.54
CA HIS A 254 1.50 -14.93 -34.39
C HIS A 254 2.73 -15.60 -33.74
N PRO A 255 3.29 -16.69 -34.33
CA PRO A 255 4.40 -17.45 -33.74
C PRO A 255 5.68 -16.62 -33.61
N ASP A 256 5.90 -15.65 -34.49
CA ASP A 256 7.09 -14.78 -34.52
C ASP A 256 6.95 -13.52 -33.66
N ALA A 257 5.88 -13.39 -32.89
CA ALA A 257 5.70 -12.23 -32.00
C ALA A 257 6.75 -12.23 -30.89
N ALA A 258 7.34 -11.07 -30.65
CA ALA A 258 8.32 -10.86 -29.58
C ALA A 258 7.78 -11.23 -28.18
N ASN A 259 6.48 -11.09 -27.97
CA ASN A 259 5.80 -11.56 -26.77
C ASN A 259 4.76 -12.63 -27.17
N PRO A 260 4.88 -13.88 -26.66
CA PRO A 260 3.93 -14.95 -26.95
C PRO A 260 2.57 -14.76 -26.28
N TRP A 261 2.40 -13.68 -25.52
CA TRP A 261 1.17 -13.30 -24.86
C TRP A 261 0.61 -11.99 -25.42
N GLN A 262 -0.69 -11.87 -25.42
CA GLN A 262 -1.42 -10.63 -25.67
C GLN A 262 -2.51 -10.44 -24.64
N LEU A 263 -2.78 -9.19 -24.28
CA LEU A 263 -3.90 -8.85 -23.44
C LEU A 263 -5.19 -9.22 -24.16
N LYS A 264 -6.14 -9.86 -23.48
CA LYS A 264 -7.49 -10.09 -24.02
C LYS A 264 -8.13 -8.77 -24.39
N SER A 265 -8.78 -8.69 -25.55
CA SER A 265 -9.58 -7.53 -25.89
C SER A 265 -10.81 -7.41 -24.99
N SER A 266 -11.42 -6.23 -24.95
CA SER A 266 -12.71 -6.04 -24.25
C SER A 266 -13.79 -6.98 -24.76
N ALA A 267 -13.77 -7.31 -26.07
CA ALA A 267 -14.69 -8.25 -26.67
C ALA A 267 -14.43 -9.70 -26.21
N ASP A 268 -13.16 -10.13 -26.18
CA ASP A 268 -12.78 -11.45 -25.65
C ASP A 268 -13.25 -11.62 -24.21
N TYR A 269 -12.92 -10.62 -23.35
CA TYR A 269 -13.28 -10.66 -21.95
C TYR A 269 -14.80 -10.68 -21.71
N LEU A 270 -15.54 -9.86 -22.47
CA LEU A 270 -17.01 -9.84 -22.44
C LEU A 270 -17.59 -11.20 -22.88
N ALA A 271 -17.04 -11.78 -23.94
CA ALA A 271 -17.51 -13.09 -24.44
C ALA A 271 -17.33 -14.19 -23.40
N GLU A 272 -16.19 -14.20 -22.69
CA GLU A 272 -15.87 -15.22 -21.69
C GLU A 272 -16.62 -15.03 -20.36
N THR A 273 -16.65 -13.76 -19.85
CA THR A 273 -17.11 -13.50 -18.48
C THR A 273 -18.52 -12.90 -18.40
N LYS A 274 -19.08 -12.44 -19.50
CA LYS A 274 -20.33 -11.68 -19.59
C LYS A 274 -20.26 -10.31 -18.87
N VAL A 275 -19.06 -9.88 -18.45
CA VAL A 275 -18.82 -8.59 -17.80
C VAL A 275 -18.27 -7.61 -18.81
N ARG A 276 -18.94 -6.47 -18.97
CA ARG A 276 -18.50 -5.41 -19.88
C ARG A 276 -17.37 -4.59 -19.21
N PRO A 277 -16.19 -4.50 -19.81
CA PRO A 277 -15.15 -3.58 -19.36
C PRO A 277 -15.62 -2.13 -19.41
N LEU A 278 -15.19 -1.34 -18.43
CA LEU A 278 -15.55 0.08 -18.31
C LEU A 278 -14.31 0.94 -18.41
N GLU A 279 -14.50 2.21 -18.87
CA GLU A 279 -13.46 3.22 -18.81
C GLU A 279 -13.76 4.21 -17.67
N ARG A 280 -12.86 4.27 -16.69
CA ARG A 280 -12.99 5.16 -15.52
C ARG A 280 -11.79 6.10 -15.37
N ARG A 281 -10.78 5.97 -16.22
CA ARG A 281 -9.62 6.86 -16.17
C ARG A 281 -10.02 8.26 -16.59
N LYS A 282 -9.62 9.25 -15.81
CA LYS A 282 -9.72 10.66 -16.20
C LYS A 282 -8.68 11.02 -17.25
N TYR A 283 -7.50 10.41 -17.18
CA TYR A 283 -6.36 10.63 -18.07
C TYR A 283 -5.94 9.33 -18.75
N MET A 284 -5.93 9.31 -20.08
CA MET A 284 -5.57 8.15 -20.90
C MET A 284 -4.08 8.19 -21.23
N LEU A 285 -3.24 7.94 -20.22
CA LEU A 285 -1.79 8.01 -20.36
C LEU A 285 -1.25 6.83 -21.17
N LYS A 286 -0.38 7.11 -22.14
CA LYS A 286 0.34 6.11 -22.95
C LYS A 286 1.72 5.78 -22.39
N SER A 287 2.23 6.58 -21.46
CA SER A 287 3.39 6.32 -20.65
C SER A 287 3.28 7.09 -19.33
N LEU A 288 4.04 6.68 -18.32
CA LEU A 288 4.09 7.40 -17.04
C LEU A 288 4.75 8.77 -17.18
N ASP A 289 5.59 8.99 -18.21
CA ASP A 289 6.20 10.30 -18.48
C ASP A 289 5.13 11.37 -18.74
N GLN A 290 3.97 11.00 -19.27
CA GLN A 290 2.88 11.94 -19.54
C GLN A 290 2.28 12.54 -18.27
N ILE A 291 2.57 12.00 -17.07
CA ILE A 291 2.20 12.60 -15.79
C ILE A 291 2.76 14.03 -15.68
N GLU A 292 3.95 14.29 -16.24
CA GLU A 292 4.56 15.63 -16.26
C GLU A 292 3.70 16.66 -16.99
N THR A 293 2.98 16.24 -18.02
CA THR A 293 2.29 17.15 -18.96
C THR A 293 0.82 17.37 -18.66
N VAL A 294 0.19 16.49 -17.88
CA VAL A 294 -1.27 16.50 -17.64
C VAL A 294 -1.75 17.81 -17.06
N ASN A 295 -1.04 18.40 -16.11
CA ASN A 295 -1.44 19.63 -15.43
C ASN A 295 -0.62 20.86 -15.89
N GLY A 296 0.41 20.67 -16.72
CA GLY A 296 1.35 21.72 -17.15
C GLY A 296 1.05 22.39 -18.49
N GLY A 297 0.06 21.91 -19.24
CA GLY A 297 -0.19 22.32 -20.62
C GLY A 297 -0.76 23.73 -20.83
N GLY A 298 -1.06 24.49 -19.77
CA GLY A 298 -1.69 25.79 -19.91
C GLY A 298 -0.83 27.00 -19.51
N ALA A 299 0.08 26.85 -18.58
CA ALA A 299 0.82 27.97 -17.98
C ALA A 299 2.25 28.10 -18.50
N ALA A 300 2.96 26.99 -18.64
CA ALA A 300 4.38 27.00 -19.04
C ALA A 300 4.61 27.44 -20.50
N SER A 301 3.60 27.31 -21.37
CA SER A 301 3.68 27.70 -22.80
C SER A 301 3.53 29.23 -23.03
N ARG A 302 3.21 30.01 -22.00
CA ARG A 302 2.98 31.46 -22.15
C ARG A 302 4.02 32.36 -21.48
N LEU A 303 4.96 31.76 -20.73
CA LEU A 303 6.01 32.53 -20.10
C LEU A 303 7.24 32.61 -21.01
N THR A 304 7.49 33.77 -21.52
CA THR A 304 8.69 34.09 -22.32
C THR A 304 9.99 33.93 -21.52
N PHE A 305 9.90 33.98 -20.19
CA PHE A 305 11.00 33.70 -19.24
C PHE A 305 10.38 33.01 -18.01
N PRO A 306 10.58 31.68 -17.81
CA PRO A 306 10.16 31.04 -16.57
C PRO A 306 10.98 31.63 -15.41
N ASP A 307 10.29 31.99 -14.32
CA ASP A 307 10.97 32.39 -13.11
C ASP A 307 11.68 31.22 -12.44
N ARG A 308 12.54 31.50 -11.47
CA ARG A 308 13.35 30.49 -10.78
C ARG A 308 12.49 29.47 -10.04
N GLU A 309 11.33 29.86 -9.56
CA GLU A 309 10.41 28.99 -8.82
C GLU A 309 9.72 27.99 -9.78
N ALA A 310 9.28 28.44 -10.94
CA ALA A 310 8.69 27.57 -11.97
C ALA A 310 9.70 26.53 -12.50
N LEU A 311 10.97 26.91 -12.65
CA LEU A 311 12.04 25.98 -13.04
C LEU A 311 12.30 24.93 -11.94
N ALA A 312 12.30 25.32 -10.68
CA ALA A 312 12.49 24.42 -9.56
C ALA A 312 11.32 23.42 -9.45
N GLU A 313 10.08 23.88 -9.57
CA GLU A 313 8.90 23.02 -9.54
C GLU A 313 8.89 22.02 -10.72
N HIS A 314 9.30 22.46 -11.90
CA HIS A 314 9.43 21.56 -13.06
C HIS A 314 10.50 20.47 -12.84
N ALA A 315 11.64 20.81 -12.25
CA ALA A 315 12.71 19.86 -11.91
C ALA A 315 12.25 18.87 -10.83
N ASP A 316 11.52 19.34 -9.82
CA ASP A 316 10.93 18.49 -8.78
C ASP A 316 9.87 17.53 -9.37
N LEU A 317 9.02 18.02 -10.28
CA LEU A 317 8.03 17.20 -10.96
C LEU A 317 8.67 16.10 -11.80
N LYS A 318 9.69 16.41 -12.59
CA LYS A 318 10.44 15.44 -13.37
C LYS A 318 11.07 14.37 -12.47
N SER A 319 11.71 14.77 -11.39
CA SER A 319 12.31 13.84 -10.42
C SER A 319 11.26 12.96 -9.76
N MET A 320 10.08 13.49 -9.46
CA MET A 320 8.96 12.75 -8.92
C MET A 320 8.45 11.69 -9.90
N VAL A 321 8.29 12.03 -11.18
CA VAL A 321 7.83 11.07 -12.20
C VAL A 321 8.85 9.95 -12.40
N GLU A 322 10.15 10.25 -12.41
CA GLU A 322 11.19 9.21 -12.43
C GLU A 322 11.12 8.28 -11.20
N LEU A 323 10.83 8.81 -10.03
CA LEU A 323 10.62 8.00 -8.83
C LEU A 323 9.36 7.12 -8.95
N ILE A 324 8.24 7.67 -9.43
CA ILE A 324 7.01 6.92 -9.69
C ILE A 324 7.27 5.74 -10.64
N LYS A 325 7.99 5.96 -11.74
CA LYS A 325 8.35 4.90 -12.70
C LYS A 325 9.13 3.76 -12.04
N ARG A 326 10.04 4.08 -11.14
CA ARG A 326 10.83 3.08 -10.38
C ARG A 326 10.02 2.36 -9.32
N MET A 327 8.94 2.94 -8.83
CA MET A 327 7.99 2.29 -7.92
C MET A 327 6.96 1.43 -8.65
N LEU A 328 6.56 1.83 -9.86
CA LEU A 328 5.56 1.15 -10.67
C LEU A 328 6.17 0.21 -11.71
N THR A 329 7.27 -0.45 -11.40
CA THR A 329 7.89 -1.47 -12.23
C THR A 329 7.14 -2.80 -12.09
N TRP A 330 6.91 -3.53 -13.20
CA TRP A 330 6.24 -4.82 -13.19
C TRP A 330 6.91 -5.84 -12.25
N GLU A 331 8.22 -5.93 -12.31
CA GLU A 331 9.03 -6.84 -11.50
C GLU A 331 9.28 -6.25 -10.12
N SER A 332 8.82 -6.95 -9.07
CA SER A 332 8.91 -6.47 -7.70
C SER A 332 10.36 -6.22 -7.24
N HIS A 333 11.32 -7.07 -7.65
CA HIS A 333 12.73 -6.93 -7.29
C HIS A 333 13.42 -5.73 -7.95
N GLU A 334 12.90 -5.26 -9.10
CA GLU A 334 13.42 -4.07 -9.78
C GLU A 334 12.88 -2.76 -9.16
N ARG A 335 11.82 -2.83 -8.33
CA ARG A 335 11.27 -1.65 -7.68
C ARG A 335 12.23 -1.07 -6.67
N ILE A 336 12.26 0.25 -6.61
CA ILE A 336 13.09 1.01 -5.67
C ILE A 336 12.88 0.60 -4.22
N SER A 337 13.96 0.61 -3.44
CA SER A 337 13.94 0.61 -1.99
C SER A 337 14.72 1.79 -1.45
N ARG A 338 14.47 2.19 -0.21
CA ARG A 338 15.16 3.33 0.43
C ARG A 338 16.68 3.24 0.34
N ASP A 339 17.23 2.03 0.45
CA ASP A 339 18.68 1.81 0.50
C ASP A 339 19.41 2.13 -0.81
N LYS A 340 18.69 2.08 -1.95
CA LYS A 340 19.26 2.42 -3.27
C LYS A 340 19.25 3.92 -3.58
N ASN A 341 18.54 4.75 -2.82
CA ASN A 341 18.47 6.20 -3.05
C ASN A 341 19.48 7.02 -2.23
N ALA A 342 20.13 6.45 -1.24
CA ALA A 342 21.15 7.16 -0.46
C ALA A 342 22.44 7.47 -1.25
N GLY A 343 22.58 6.88 -2.45
CA GLY A 343 23.79 7.02 -3.28
C GLY A 343 23.73 8.04 -4.43
N HIS A 344 22.63 8.78 -4.61
CA HIS A 344 22.47 9.70 -5.76
C HIS A 344 22.44 11.20 -5.38
N SER A 345 23.07 11.59 -4.29
CA SER A 345 23.30 13.00 -3.98
C SER A 345 24.80 13.32 -4.02
N ASN A 346 25.20 14.01 -5.05
CA ASN A 346 26.44 14.74 -5.38
C ASN A 346 27.52 13.96 -6.16
N PRO A 347 27.98 14.54 -7.28
CA PRO A 347 29.22 14.11 -7.90
C PRO A 347 30.39 14.50 -6.99
N PRO A 348 31.46 13.66 -6.92
CA PRO A 348 32.61 13.95 -6.07
C PRO A 348 33.34 15.18 -6.58
N ARG A 349 33.53 16.18 -5.73
CA ARG A 349 34.55 17.19 -5.92
C ARG A 349 35.91 16.50 -5.85
N SER A 350 36.66 16.67 -6.90
CA SER A 350 38.06 16.28 -6.95
C SER A 350 38.87 17.13 -5.98
N ASP A 351 39.30 16.54 -4.85
CA ASP A 351 40.44 17.06 -4.09
C ASP A 351 41.40 15.89 -3.78
N LYS A 352 42.59 16.02 -4.34
CA LYS A 352 43.70 15.11 -4.08
C LYS A 352 44.35 15.48 -2.74
N GLY A 353 44.20 14.60 -1.75
CA GLY A 353 44.96 14.64 -0.51
C GLY A 353 45.47 13.25 -0.16
N PRO A 354 46.58 13.09 0.56
CA PRO A 354 47.43 11.88 0.54
C PRO A 354 46.83 10.73 1.38
N ALA A 355 47.25 9.51 0.98
CA ALA A 355 46.83 8.24 1.54
C ALA A 355 47.14 8.10 3.05
N PRO A 356 46.23 7.54 3.84
CA PRO A 356 46.56 7.00 5.15
C PRO A 356 46.71 5.48 5.14
N ASP A 357 47.56 5.09 6.03
CA ASP A 357 48.13 3.83 6.46
C ASP A 357 47.14 2.65 6.57
N LYS A 358 47.66 1.48 6.19
CA LYS A 358 47.04 0.18 6.33
C LYS A 358 47.27 -0.35 7.75
N THR A 359 46.25 -0.38 8.56
CA THR A 359 46.04 -1.41 9.62
C THR A 359 44.74 -1.10 10.35
N LEU A 360 43.70 -1.84 10.03
CA LEU A 360 42.60 -2.30 10.87
C LEU A 360 41.49 -2.83 9.97
N ARG A 361 41.34 -4.12 9.93
CA ARG A 361 40.23 -4.78 9.27
C ARG A 361 38.97 -4.58 10.13
N PRO A 362 37.84 -4.16 9.55
CA PRO A 362 36.53 -4.49 10.08
C PRO A 362 36.00 -5.74 9.40
N ASP A 363 35.33 -6.58 10.17
CA ASP A 363 34.66 -7.80 9.75
C ASP A 363 33.64 -7.54 8.63
N PRO A 364 33.57 -8.41 7.62
CA PRO A 364 32.59 -8.34 6.57
C PRO A 364 31.41 -9.27 6.89
N GLU A 365 30.50 -8.82 7.70
CA GLU A 365 29.15 -9.41 7.78
C GLU A 365 28.18 -8.32 8.24
N LEU A 366 27.43 -7.79 7.27
CA LEU A 366 26.04 -7.36 7.38
C LEU A 366 25.61 -6.58 6.14
N PHE A 367 24.54 -7.09 5.53
CA PHE A 367 23.78 -6.51 4.41
C PHE A 367 24.19 -6.92 3.01
N ASP A 368 23.80 -8.12 2.65
CA ASP A 368 23.52 -8.46 1.26
C ASP A 368 22.17 -7.87 0.85
N SER A 369 22.23 -7.02 -0.15
CA SER A 369 21.11 -6.26 -0.69
C SER A 369 20.47 -6.99 -1.85
N GLY A 370 19.25 -7.44 -1.65
CA GLY A 370 18.32 -7.56 -2.77
C GLY A 370 18.05 -8.92 -3.35
N SER A 371 17.58 -9.85 -2.55
CA SER A 371 16.91 -11.05 -3.06
C SER A 371 15.41 -10.98 -2.86
N CYS A 372 14.67 -11.06 -3.95
CA CYS A 372 13.27 -11.43 -3.98
C CYS A 372 13.10 -12.95 -3.77
N PRO A 373 11.91 -13.46 -3.48
CA PRO A 373 11.63 -14.81 -2.95
C PRO A 373 12.26 -16.04 -3.64
N GLY A 374 12.92 -15.88 -4.79
CA GLY A 374 13.66 -16.98 -5.43
C GLY A 374 14.92 -17.42 -4.71
N GLU A 375 15.58 -16.53 -3.96
CA GLU A 375 16.80 -16.84 -3.20
C GLU A 375 16.53 -17.24 -1.74
N TRP A 376 15.32 -16.99 -1.23
CA TRP A 376 14.90 -17.39 0.11
C TRP A 376 14.53 -18.88 0.23
N LEU A 377 14.59 -19.63 -0.87
CA LEU A 377 14.31 -21.08 -0.89
C LEU A 377 15.54 -21.94 -0.57
N SER A 378 16.69 -21.35 -0.25
CA SER A 378 17.96 -22.04 -0.01
C SER A 378 18.49 -21.88 1.41
N GLU A 379 17.65 -21.86 2.45
CA GLU A 379 18.10 -21.96 3.83
C GLU A 379 17.71 -23.31 4.48
N PRO A 380 18.55 -23.80 5.45
CA PRO A 380 18.52 -25.19 5.86
C PRO A 380 17.28 -25.55 6.69
N GLU A 381 16.89 -26.81 6.56
CA GLU A 381 15.85 -27.49 7.30
C GLU A 381 15.86 -27.18 8.80
N TRP A 382 14.84 -26.47 9.29
CA TRP A 382 14.49 -26.47 10.71
C TRP A 382 13.56 -27.65 10.98
N THR A 383 14.10 -28.74 11.50
CA THR A 383 13.36 -29.87 12.02
C THR A 383 12.59 -29.42 13.26
N LEU A 384 11.27 -29.51 13.19
CA LEU A 384 10.38 -29.48 14.35
C LEU A 384 10.42 -30.83 15.04
N GLU A 385 11.26 -30.99 16.07
CA GLU A 385 11.06 -32.01 17.08
C GLU A 385 10.15 -31.52 18.18
N GLY A 386 9.12 -32.30 18.45
CA GLY A 386 8.44 -32.36 19.74
C GLY A 386 7.18 -31.54 19.92
N VAL A 387 6.01 -32.07 19.51
CA VAL A 387 4.85 -32.23 20.41
C VAL A 387 3.94 -33.33 19.81
N ARG A 388 3.93 -34.49 20.44
CA ARG A 388 2.93 -35.55 20.21
C ARG A 388 1.68 -35.19 21.01
N GLY A 389 0.52 -35.15 20.34
CA GLY A 389 -0.81 -35.16 20.95
C GLY A 389 -1.69 -36.20 20.25
N PRO A 390 -2.70 -36.81 20.88
CA PRO A 390 -3.16 -38.16 20.62
C PRO A 390 -4.08 -38.32 19.42
N ARG A 391 -4.03 -39.53 18.84
CA ARG A 391 -4.91 -40.04 17.78
C ARG A 391 -6.38 -40.08 18.26
N ALA A 392 -7.29 -39.58 17.41
CA ALA A 392 -8.68 -39.97 17.43
C ALA A 392 -9.04 -40.69 16.12
N GLN A 393 -9.71 -41.82 16.26
CA GLN A 393 -10.06 -42.76 15.23
C GLN A 393 -11.22 -42.26 14.34
N GLY A 394 -11.25 -42.78 13.12
CA GLY A 394 -12.12 -42.36 12.05
C GLY A 394 -13.63 -42.69 12.21
N LEU A 395 -14.36 -42.04 11.37
CA LEU A 395 -15.62 -42.47 10.77
C LEU A 395 -15.92 -41.59 9.54
N ALA A 396 -15.99 -42.23 8.38
CA ALA A 396 -16.50 -41.67 7.14
C ALA A 396 -17.90 -42.20 6.86
N PRO A 397 -18.54 -41.90 5.70
CA PRO A 397 -19.10 -40.61 5.29
C PRO A 397 -20.61 -40.68 5.02
N ARG A 398 -21.32 -39.59 4.83
CA ARG A 398 -22.55 -39.56 4.01
C ARG A 398 -22.83 -38.20 3.37
N HIS A 399 -23.24 -38.29 2.12
CA HIS A 399 -23.63 -37.28 1.16
C HIS A 399 -24.76 -36.35 1.61
N SER A 400 -24.68 -35.07 1.17
CA SER A 400 -25.73 -34.41 0.36
C SER A 400 -25.44 -32.92 0.18
N HIS A 401 -25.47 -32.46 -1.08
CA HIS A 401 -25.63 -31.07 -1.51
C HIS A 401 -27.06 -30.59 -1.23
N PRO A 402 -27.38 -29.25 -1.21
CA PRO A 402 -27.10 -28.28 -2.27
C PRO A 402 -26.88 -26.81 -1.88
N HIS A 403 -26.25 -26.09 -2.80
CA HIS A 403 -26.40 -24.68 -3.23
C HIS A 403 -26.94 -23.60 -2.32
N GLY A 404 -26.11 -22.54 -2.13
CA GLY A 404 -26.53 -21.18 -1.79
C GLY A 404 -25.38 -20.19 -2.02
N PRO A 405 -25.60 -19.02 -2.67
CA PRO A 405 -24.52 -18.17 -3.18
C PRO A 405 -23.87 -17.33 -2.11
N SER A 406 -22.55 -17.36 -2.07
CA SER A 406 -21.73 -16.45 -1.27
C SER A 406 -21.79 -15.02 -1.83
N ARG A 407 -22.43 -14.14 -1.10
CA ARG A 407 -22.35 -12.69 -1.33
C ARG A 407 -21.02 -12.16 -0.82
N THR A 408 -20.09 -11.95 -1.70
CA THR A 408 -18.92 -11.09 -1.52
C THR A 408 -19.38 -9.63 -1.55
N THR A 409 -19.51 -8.99 -0.41
CA THR A 409 -19.71 -7.55 -0.31
C THR A 409 -18.35 -6.86 -0.38
N SER A 410 -18.05 -6.27 -1.53
CA SER A 410 -16.90 -5.41 -1.72
C SER A 410 -17.12 -4.05 -1.05
N PHE A 411 -16.11 -3.56 -0.36
CA PHE A 411 -16.00 -2.18 0.13
C PHE A 411 -15.81 -1.21 -1.04
N LEU A 412 -16.87 -0.88 -1.74
CA LEU A 412 -16.91 0.18 -2.74
C LEU A 412 -18.35 0.65 -2.92
N GLN A 413 -18.85 1.34 -1.90
CA GLN A 413 -20.02 2.20 -2.09
C GLN A 413 -19.79 3.50 -1.34
N HIS A 414 -19.08 4.42 -1.99
CA HIS A 414 -19.33 5.87 -1.87
C HIS A 414 -18.55 6.58 -2.99
N VAL A 415 -18.92 6.30 -4.22
CA VAL A 415 -18.89 7.28 -5.31
C VAL A 415 -20.15 6.98 -6.12
N GLY A 416 -21.25 7.43 -5.62
CA GLY A 416 -22.54 7.38 -6.28
C GLY A 416 -23.13 8.77 -6.34
N GLY A 417 -23.18 9.30 -7.55
CA GLY A 417 -24.19 10.21 -8.02
C GLY A 417 -24.16 11.67 -7.57
N HIS A 418 -23.72 12.55 -8.47
CA HIS A 418 -24.58 13.58 -9.06
C HIS A 418 -23.85 14.23 -10.24
N HIS A 419 -24.51 14.11 -11.40
CA HIS A 419 -24.35 14.78 -12.70
C HIS A 419 -23.00 14.69 -13.42
#